data_e00d2b137248c3ada19e8f37229c7520
#
_entry.id   e00d2b137248c3ada19e8f37229c7520
#
_cell.length_a   1.000
_cell.length_b   1.000
_cell.length_c   1.000
_cell.angle_alpha   90.00
_cell.angle_beta   90.00
_cell.angle_gamma   90.00
#
_symmetry.space_group_name_H-M   'P 1'
#
loop_
_entity.id
_entity.type
_entity.pdbx_description
1 polymer ?
#
loop_
_entity_poly.entity_id
_entity_poly.type
_entity_poly.pdbx_seq_one_letter_code
_entity_poly.pdbx_strand_id
1 'polypeptide(L)'
;MLLAALVAVGAAGALPGALGPGIGIAALGFGAAVVFYALNRPVLAIALLLIATFLRQALKNPALPAEPAFFAMALVLAAGAIAVTRRVNQAPQLGAIECAMAMYIVWNIGSAIAPHQYSTDGSLTIGERSSIYHFILTGIVMPFVCYVVGRFVFDRQSAVRSLLWVVMGCYAYSTWVSIAQFAAPALVWPRYILEFPEDASWAHRAVGVFSQPVVNGLMLVIGFALAVHLAYQPDTRRWQRVLLGGLVLSSLGAIYLTYTRVVWLGFALFVVLAAVFLRRSRPIYIGIITAMVLGVAANWATFTSEDRSSGGVGSGYEVEDRLNMIATAFWAIGERPVLGWGIGRFSQVNTYHHQQWSQDVDWIRGYGIVSHFTELGIFAELGVIGLALWLTVNALLVRGLWQAARTLPDEGVAGRELAVIVSILFGVWVLTGFTADLRFFEFIAMLLMLLVGIVVGAAQRLVLTERLPMVPEQQSDDDLLYLR
;
A
#
# COMPACT_ATOMS: atom_id res chain seq x y z
N MET A 1 9.92 21.78 -0.53
CA MET A 1 11.23 21.53 -1.17
C MET A 1 11.27 20.18 -1.90
N LEU A 2 10.89 19.05 -1.28
CA LEU A 2 10.96 17.72 -1.92
C LEU A 2 10.05 17.57 -3.14
N LEU A 3 8.82 18.08 -3.07
CA LEU A 3 7.88 18.09 -4.20
C LEU A 3 8.41 18.95 -5.35
N ALA A 4 9.03 20.09 -5.03
CA ALA A 4 9.68 20.95 -6.01
C ALA A 4 10.88 20.28 -6.68
N ALA A 5 11.63 19.41 -5.96
CA ALA A 5 12.75 18.68 -6.51
C ALA A 5 12.31 17.56 -7.47
N LEU A 6 11.27 16.80 -7.13
CA LEU A 6 10.70 15.76 -7.99
C LEU A 6 10.00 16.37 -9.22
N VAL A 7 9.30 17.51 -9.03
CA VAL A 7 8.71 18.27 -10.14
C VAL A 7 9.81 18.86 -11.02
N ALA A 8 10.93 19.34 -10.45
CA ALA A 8 12.06 19.87 -11.23
C ALA A 8 12.76 18.76 -12.03
N VAL A 9 12.96 17.57 -11.45
CA VAL A 9 13.53 16.41 -12.18
C VAL A 9 12.57 15.88 -13.24
N GLY A 10 11.27 15.83 -12.96
CA GLY A 10 10.24 15.45 -13.93
C GLY A 10 10.05 16.49 -15.04
N ALA A 11 10.09 17.78 -14.69
CA ALA A 11 9.98 18.88 -15.66
C ALA A 11 11.25 19.01 -16.50
N ALA A 12 12.44 18.80 -15.95
CA ALA A 12 13.71 18.77 -16.71
C ALA A 12 13.76 17.62 -17.73
N GLY A 13 13.12 16.47 -17.42
CA GLY A 13 12.95 15.38 -18.38
C GLY A 13 11.87 15.60 -19.43
N ALA A 14 10.85 16.42 -19.14
CA ALA A 14 9.72 16.68 -20.04
C ALA A 14 9.94 17.84 -21.04
N LEU A 15 11.02 18.64 -20.89
CA LEU A 15 11.29 19.81 -21.73
C LEU A 15 12.71 19.76 -22.35
N PRO A 16 12.99 18.83 -23.28
CA PRO A 16 14.34 18.68 -23.86
C PRO A 16 14.82 19.87 -24.73
N GLY A 17 13.97 20.86 -24.99
CA GLY A 17 14.30 21.98 -25.91
C GLY A 17 14.25 23.38 -25.29
N ALA A 18 13.70 23.54 -24.08
CA ALA A 18 13.41 24.88 -23.55
C ALA A 18 14.32 25.33 -22.40
N LEU A 19 15.11 24.42 -21.83
CA LEU A 19 15.98 24.71 -20.69
C LEU A 19 17.44 24.73 -21.16
N GLY A 20 18.10 25.88 -21.05
CA GLY A 20 19.52 26.01 -21.39
C GLY A 20 20.40 25.08 -20.57
N PRO A 21 21.63 24.74 -21.05
CA PRO A 21 22.53 23.74 -20.42
C PRO A 21 22.84 24.01 -18.95
N GLY A 22 22.76 25.26 -18.49
CA GLY A 22 22.96 25.64 -17.08
C GLY A 22 21.88 25.10 -16.14
N ILE A 23 20.61 25.03 -16.60
CA ILE A 23 19.51 24.49 -15.77
C ILE A 23 19.60 22.97 -15.68
N GLY A 24 20.03 22.31 -16.76
CA GLY A 24 20.27 20.86 -16.75
C GLY A 24 21.35 20.45 -15.74
N ILE A 25 22.47 21.17 -15.71
CA ILE A 25 23.57 20.96 -14.75
C ILE A 25 23.11 21.23 -13.30
N ALA A 26 22.35 22.30 -13.09
CA ALA A 26 21.80 22.62 -11.77
C ALA A 26 20.81 21.56 -11.27
N ALA A 27 19.96 21.03 -12.16
CA ALA A 27 19.03 19.94 -11.83
C ALA A 27 19.75 18.62 -11.51
N LEU A 28 20.81 18.27 -12.26
CA LEU A 28 21.66 17.12 -11.98
C LEU A 28 22.42 17.26 -10.67
N GLY A 29 23.01 18.44 -10.40
CA GLY A 29 23.70 18.73 -9.15
C GLY A 29 22.76 18.67 -7.94
N PHE A 30 21.56 19.20 -8.07
CA PHE A 30 20.54 19.12 -7.03
C PHE A 30 20.06 17.68 -6.82
N GLY A 31 19.81 16.91 -7.89
CA GLY A 31 19.46 15.51 -7.81
C GLY A 31 20.54 14.67 -7.10
N ALA A 32 21.82 14.87 -7.46
CA ALA A 32 22.96 14.23 -6.80
C ALA A 32 23.06 14.59 -5.30
N ALA A 33 22.83 15.87 -4.95
CA ALA A 33 22.83 16.30 -3.56
C ALA A 33 21.68 15.67 -2.75
N VAL A 34 20.48 15.55 -3.34
CA VAL A 34 19.34 14.86 -2.71
C VAL A 34 19.64 13.38 -2.50
N VAL A 35 20.22 12.70 -3.49
CA VAL A 35 20.64 11.29 -3.37
C VAL A 35 21.68 11.13 -2.28
N PHE A 36 22.75 11.92 -2.29
CA PHE A 36 23.81 11.88 -1.26
C PHE A 36 23.26 12.13 0.16
N TYR A 37 22.35 13.09 0.29
CA TYR A 37 21.72 13.40 1.57
C TYR A 37 20.79 12.27 2.03
N ALA A 38 20.05 11.65 1.12
CA ALA A 38 19.14 10.56 1.40
C ALA A 38 19.85 9.24 1.75
N LEU A 39 21.06 8.98 1.20
CA LEU A 39 21.90 7.83 1.58
C LEU A 39 22.22 7.81 3.08
N ASN A 40 22.32 8.98 3.71
CA ASN A 40 22.58 9.11 5.14
C ASN A 40 21.30 9.25 5.99
N ARG A 41 20.13 9.26 5.36
CA ARG A 41 18.82 9.45 6.00
C ARG A 41 17.78 8.50 5.42
N PRO A 42 17.74 7.26 5.90
CA PRO A 42 16.86 6.22 5.32
C PRO A 42 15.37 6.60 5.35
N VAL A 43 14.92 7.40 6.32
CA VAL A 43 13.54 7.93 6.35
C VAL A 43 13.25 8.81 5.12
N LEU A 44 14.22 9.62 4.68
CA LEU A 44 14.08 10.43 3.48
C LEU A 44 14.07 9.55 2.21
N ALA A 45 14.95 8.53 2.15
CA ALA A 45 14.94 7.58 1.04
C ALA A 45 13.59 6.88 0.88
N ILE A 46 12.98 6.46 2.00
CA ILE A 46 11.63 5.86 1.98
C ILE A 46 10.57 6.89 1.59
N ALA A 47 10.65 8.12 2.08
CA ALA A 47 9.74 9.18 1.67
C ALA A 47 9.79 9.43 0.16
N LEU A 48 10.99 9.44 -0.43
CA LEU A 48 11.17 9.52 -1.88
C LEU A 48 10.58 8.33 -2.61
N LEU A 49 10.77 7.11 -2.10
CA LEU A 49 10.18 5.91 -2.68
C LEU A 49 8.65 5.97 -2.67
N LEU A 50 8.04 6.33 -1.53
CA LEU A 50 6.58 6.44 -1.43
C LEU A 50 6.03 7.50 -2.40
N ILE A 51 6.69 8.67 -2.51
CA ILE A 51 6.26 9.72 -3.43
C ILE A 51 6.44 9.28 -4.89
N ALA A 52 7.58 8.65 -5.22
CA ALA A 52 7.84 8.15 -6.57
C ALA A 52 6.83 7.08 -7.00
N THR A 53 6.46 6.17 -6.09
CA THR A 53 5.48 5.13 -6.35
C THR A 53 4.05 5.70 -6.38
N PHE A 54 3.72 6.65 -5.50
CA PHE A 54 2.44 7.35 -5.48
C PHE A 54 2.17 8.10 -6.79
N LEU A 55 3.19 8.77 -7.31
CA LEU A 55 3.11 9.53 -8.57
C LEU A 55 3.63 8.73 -9.78
N ARG A 56 3.73 7.40 -9.67
CA ARG A 56 4.37 6.54 -10.67
C ARG A 56 3.85 6.82 -12.10
N GLN A 57 2.54 6.84 -12.28
CA GLN A 57 1.95 7.10 -13.60
C GLN A 57 2.23 8.53 -14.11
N ALA A 58 2.25 9.52 -13.21
CA ALA A 58 2.57 10.90 -13.55
C ALA A 58 4.06 11.09 -13.90
N LEU A 59 4.94 10.26 -13.35
CA LEU A 59 6.40 10.31 -13.55
C LEU A 59 6.88 9.40 -14.67
N LYS A 60 5.97 8.73 -15.38
CA LYS A 60 6.30 7.84 -16.48
C LYS A 60 6.95 8.62 -17.62
N ASN A 61 8.21 8.34 -17.89
CA ASN A 61 8.97 8.99 -18.97
C ASN A 61 9.70 7.92 -19.78
N PRO A 62 9.33 7.72 -21.05
CA PRO A 62 9.95 6.71 -21.92
C PRO A 62 11.43 6.97 -22.22
N ALA A 63 11.93 8.19 -21.96
CA ALA A 63 13.35 8.50 -22.11
C ALA A 63 14.22 8.01 -20.94
N LEU A 64 13.62 7.60 -19.82
CA LEU A 64 14.37 7.05 -18.69
C LEU A 64 14.61 5.54 -18.89
N PRO A 65 15.81 5.02 -18.53
CA PRO A 65 16.13 3.59 -18.67
C PRO A 65 15.33 2.71 -17.69
N ALA A 66 14.77 3.29 -16.63
CA ALA A 66 13.90 2.62 -15.65
C ALA A 66 12.98 3.63 -14.99
N GLU A 67 11.91 3.11 -14.37
CA GLU A 67 10.96 3.95 -13.63
C GLU A 67 11.61 4.60 -12.40
N PRO A 68 11.25 5.84 -12.04
CA PRO A 68 11.77 6.55 -10.87
C PRO A 68 11.62 5.76 -9.55
N ALA A 69 10.59 4.92 -9.44
CA ALA A 69 10.37 4.07 -8.28
C ALA A 69 11.50 3.05 -8.05
N PHE A 70 12.10 2.51 -9.12
CA PHE A 70 13.22 1.56 -8.99
C PHE A 70 14.51 2.25 -8.52
N PHE A 71 14.79 3.45 -9.01
CA PHE A 71 15.91 4.24 -8.51
C PHE A 71 15.71 4.61 -7.03
N ALA A 72 14.49 4.98 -6.63
CA ALA A 72 14.18 5.26 -5.24
C ALA A 72 14.28 3.99 -4.37
N MET A 73 13.90 2.80 -4.86
CA MET A 73 14.09 1.54 -4.16
C MET A 73 15.58 1.20 -3.99
N ALA A 74 16.39 1.35 -5.03
CA ALA A 74 17.84 1.16 -4.92
C ALA A 74 18.45 2.11 -3.86
N LEU A 75 17.99 3.36 -3.82
CA LEU A 75 18.38 4.33 -2.79
C LEU A 75 17.99 3.89 -1.39
N VAL A 76 16.77 3.33 -1.20
CA VAL A 76 16.30 2.78 0.08
C VAL A 76 17.17 1.62 0.53
N LEU A 77 17.50 0.70 -0.37
CA LEU A 77 18.37 -0.44 -0.07
C LEU A 77 19.78 0.02 0.33
N ALA A 78 20.36 0.97 -0.41
CA ALA A 78 21.67 1.53 -0.11
C ALA A 78 21.67 2.27 1.23
N ALA A 79 20.67 3.14 1.48
CA ALA A 79 20.55 3.87 2.75
C ALA A 79 20.30 2.92 3.93
N GLY A 80 19.50 1.88 3.74
CA GLY A 80 19.27 0.82 4.73
C GLY A 80 20.55 0.05 5.05
N ALA A 81 21.30 -0.38 4.05
CA ALA A 81 22.59 -1.04 4.22
C ALA A 81 23.59 -0.17 5.00
N ILE A 82 23.72 1.11 4.64
CA ILE A 82 24.57 2.06 5.34
C ILE A 82 24.12 2.23 6.81
N ALA A 83 22.80 2.31 7.07
CA ALA A 83 22.28 2.44 8.43
C ALA A 83 22.58 1.21 9.27
N VAL A 84 22.51 0.01 8.70
CA VAL A 84 22.82 -1.26 9.37
C VAL A 84 24.32 -1.36 9.66
N THR A 85 25.19 -1.07 8.68
CA THR A 85 26.65 -1.17 8.86
C THR A 85 27.20 -0.19 9.91
N ARG A 86 26.55 0.95 10.10
CA ARG A 86 26.92 1.92 11.16
C ARG A 86 26.51 1.46 12.57
N ARG A 87 25.62 0.48 12.70
CA ARG A 87 25.16 -0.11 13.96
C ARG A 87 25.94 -1.40 14.26
N VAL A 88 27.25 -1.31 14.45
CA VAL A 88 28.19 -2.45 14.55
C VAL A 88 27.78 -3.52 15.58
N ASN A 89 26.95 -3.19 16.58
CA ASN A 89 26.54 -4.12 17.65
C ASN A 89 25.11 -4.67 17.52
N GLN A 90 24.38 -4.35 16.46
CA GLN A 90 22.97 -4.77 16.29
C GLN A 90 22.73 -5.25 14.85
N ALA A 91 23.37 -6.36 14.48
CA ALA A 91 23.03 -7.02 13.22
C ALA A 91 21.53 -7.36 13.19
N PRO A 92 20.80 -7.04 12.10
CA PRO A 92 19.40 -7.36 11.99
C PRO A 92 19.24 -8.89 12.04
N GLN A 93 18.53 -9.38 13.07
CA GLN A 93 18.21 -10.78 13.15
C GLN A 93 17.00 -11.06 12.26
N LEU A 94 17.24 -11.73 11.13
CA LEU A 94 16.17 -12.22 10.28
C LEU A 94 15.40 -13.31 11.02
N GLY A 95 14.07 -13.23 10.97
CA GLY A 95 13.19 -14.17 11.65
C GLY A 95 12.37 -15.03 10.69
N ALA A 96 11.39 -15.73 11.23
CA ALA A 96 10.51 -16.60 10.45
C ALA A 96 9.74 -15.85 9.35
N ILE A 97 9.39 -14.58 9.58
CA ILE A 97 8.65 -13.77 8.61
C ILE A 97 9.52 -13.53 7.38
N GLU A 98 10.75 -13.07 7.55
CA GLU A 98 11.67 -12.79 6.43
C GLU A 98 12.06 -14.08 5.70
N CYS A 99 12.24 -15.19 6.41
CA CYS A 99 12.48 -16.49 5.78
C CYS A 99 11.28 -16.93 4.91
N ALA A 100 10.05 -16.79 5.41
CA ALA A 100 8.86 -17.12 4.65
C ALA A 100 8.69 -16.21 3.42
N MET A 101 8.95 -14.89 3.57
CA MET A 101 8.97 -13.94 2.45
C MET A 101 10.01 -14.33 1.40
N ALA A 102 11.22 -14.67 1.82
CA ALA A 102 12.28 -15.10 0.90
C ALA A 102 11.92 -16.39 0.16
N MET A 103 11.34 -17.37 0.84
CA MET A 103 10.87 -18.61 0.20
C MET A 103 9.75 -18.32 -0.82
N TYR A 104 8.82 -17.42 -0.50
CA TYR A 104 7.77 -17.03 -1.43
C TYR A 104 8.34 -16.31 -2.65
N ILE A 105 9.33 -15.41 -2.50
CA ILE A 105 10.02 -14.77 -3.62
C ILE A 105 10.71 -15.81 -4.50
N VAL A 106 11.48 -16.74 -3.90
CA VAL A 106 12.19 -17.80 -4.63
C VAL A 106 11.20 -18.67 -5.42
N TRP A 107 10.05 -19.01 -4.82
CA TRP A 107 9.00 -19.78 -5.51
C TRP A 107 8.44 -19.04 -6.72
N ASN A 108 8.17 -17.73 -6.58
CA ASN A 108 7.69 -16.89 -7.69
C ASN A 108 8.71 -16.78 -8.82
N ILE A 109 10.01 -16.60 -8.50
CA ILE A 109 11.09 -16.55 -9.48
C ILE A 109 11.24 -17.93 -10.17
N GLY A 110 11.21 -19.01 -9.40
CA GLY A 110 11.23 -20.37 -9.93
C GLY A 110 10.08 -20.63 -10.91
N SER A 111 8.87 -20.18 -10.54
CA SER A 111 7.70 -20.26 -11.41
C SER A 111 7.85 -19.40 -12.68
N ALA A 112 8.50 -18.23 -12.59
CA ALA A 112 8.71 -17.38 -13.78
C ALA A 112 9.69 -17.97 -14.78
N ILE A 113 10.70 -18.71 -14.31
CA ILE A 113 11.76 -19.33 -15.13
C ILE A 113 11.30 -20.68 -15.70
N ALA A 114 10.44 -21.42 -15.00
CA ALA A 114 9.96 -22.72 -15.41
C ALA A 114 9.24 -22.66 -16.77
N PRO A 115 9.35 -23.70 -17.61
CA PRO A 115 8.61 -23.76 -18.87
C PRO A 115 7.11 -23.90 -18.62
N HIS A 116 6.31 -23.12 -19.32
CA HIS A 116 4.85 -23.11 -19.20
C HIS A 116 4.18 -23.16 -20.57
N GLN A 117 2.92 -23.58 -20.57
CA GLN A 117 2.11 -23.70 -21.78
C GLN A 117 1.82 -22.34 -22.44
N TYR A 118 1.60 -21.29 -21.63
CA TYR A 118 1.28 -19.94 -22.10
C TYR A 118 2.46 -19.00 -21.85
N SER A 119 2.68 -18.06 -22.79
CA SER A 119 3.60 -16.94 -22.57
C SER A 119 2.97 -15.93 -21.59
N THR A 120 3.81 -15.08 -21.02
CA THR A 120 3.34 -13.93 -20.20
C THR A 120 3.27 -12.64 -21.01
N ASP A 121 3.58 -12.70 -22.30
CA ASP A 121 3.67 -11.52 -23.15
C ASP A 121 2.28 -10.87 -23.32
N GLY A 122 2.13 -9.68 -22.79
CA GLY A 122 0.99 -8.80 -23.01
C GLY A 122 -0.24 -9.03 -22.12
N SER A 123 -0.19 -9.95 -21.14
CA SER A 123 -1.38 -10.34 -20.38
C SER A 123 -1.47 -9.76 -18.97
N LEU A 124 -0.43 -9.12 -18.45
CA LEU A 124 -0.35 -8.74 -17.03
C LEU A 124 -1.03 -7.42 -16.67
N THR A 125 -1.36 -6.61 -17.66
CA THR A 125 -2.12 -5.36 -17.46
C THR A 125 -2.87 -5.00 -18.72
N ILE A 126 -4.11 -4.55 -18.57
CA ILE A 126 -4.90 -3.99 -19.66
C ILE A 126 -4.16 -2.74 -20.16
N GLY A 127 -3.56 -2.83 -21.35
CA GLY A 127 -2.89 -1.72 -22.03
C GLY A 127 -1.38 -1.61 -21.88
N GLU A 128 -0.70 -2.36 -20.99
CA GLU A 128 0.75 -2.30 -20.81
C GLU A 128 1.40 -3.68 -20.87
N ARG A 129 2.42 -3.82 -21.72
CA ARG A 129 3.30 -5.01 -21.75
C ARG A 129 4.23 -4.97 -20.54
N SER A 130 3.77 -5.42 -19.39
CA SER A 130 4.60 -5.52 -18.19
C SER A 130 5.29 -6.90 -18.17
N SER A 131 6.61 -6.91 -18.01
CA SER A 131 7.38 -8.14 -17.83
C SER A 131 6.95 -8.85 -16.56
N ILE A 132 6.92 -10.19 -16.55
CA ILE A 132 6.67 -11.00 -15.36
C ILE A 132 7.65 -10.66 -14.22
N TYR A 133 8.89 -10.34 -14.54
CA TYR A 133 9.88 -9.92 -13.55
C TYR A 133 9.56 -8.56 -12.94
N HIS A 134 9.00 -7.66 -13.74
CA HIS A 134 8.50 -6.38 -13.25
C HIS A 134 7.34 -6.60 -12.27
N PHE A 135 6.38 -7.47 -12.59
CA PHE A 135 5.28 -7.83 -11.70
C PHE A 135 5.76 -8.44 -10.37
N ILE A 136 6.73 -9.38 -10.41
CA ILE A 136 7.33 -9.94 -9.19
C ILE A 136 8.03 -8.86 -8.38
N LEU A 137 8.80 -7.99 -9.05
CA LEU A 137 9.54 -6.93 -8.38
C LEU A 137 8.62 -5.95 -7.67
N THR A 138 7.59 -5.44 -8.35
CA THR A 138 6.71 -4.39 -7.82
C THR A 138 5.62 -4.93 -6.89
N GLY A 139 5.02 -6.06 -7.23
CA GLY A 139 3.91 -6.63 -6.47
C GLY A 139 4.34 -7.49 -5.27
N ILE A 140 5.58 -7.98 -5.24
CA ILE A 140 6.05 -8.92 -4.21
C ILE A 140 7.32 -8.42 -3.52
N VAL A 141 8.40 -8.20 -4.27
CA VAL A 141 9.72 -7.88 -3.69
C VAL A 141 9.71 -6.52 -3.00
N MET A 142 9.25 -5.48 -3.69
CA MET A 142 9.23 -4.12 -3.13
C MET A 142 8.40 -4.00 -1.85
N PRO A 143 7.17 -4.56 -1.76
CA PRO A 143 6.43 -4.60 -0.49
C PRO A 143 7.19 -5.31 0.64
N PHE A 144 7.83 -6.45 0.37
CA PHE A 144 8.58 -7.18 1.39
C PHE A 144 9.85 -6.45 1.83
N VAL A 145 10.53 -5.78 0.91
CA VAL A 145 11.64 -4.87 1.25
C VAL A 145 11.14 -3.72 2.14
N CYS A 146 9.98 -3.13 1.85
CA CYS A 146 9.38 -2.10 2.69
C CYS A 146 9.08 -2.61 4.11
N TYR A 147 8.61 -3.87 4.28
CA TYR A 147 8.45 -4.50 5.58
C TYR A 147 9.81 -4.57 6.33
N VAL A 148 10.85 -5.10 5.68
CA VAL A 148 12.17 -5.25 6.28
C VAL A 148 12.74 -3.89 6.70
N VAL A 149 12.66 -2.89 5.83
CA VAL A 149 13.12 -1.53 6.12
C VAL A 149 12.30 -0.89 7.25
N GLY A 150 10.98 -1.05 7.24
CA GLY A 150 10.11 -0.62 8.34
C GLY A 150 10.54 -1.20 9.68
N ARG A 151 10.83 -2.50 9.70
CA ARG A 151 11.24 -3.22 10.91
C ARG A 151 12.58 -2.77 11.48
N PHE A 152 13.57 -2.51 10.64
CA PHE A 152 14.94 -2.27 11.11
C PHE A 152 15.36 -0.81 11.14
N VAL A 153 14.73 0.07 10.36
CA VAL A 153 15.18 1.45 10.20
C VAL A 153 14.44 2.42 11.14
N PHE A 154 13.15 2.16 11.41
CA PHE A 154 12.31 3.08 12.20
C PHE A 154 12.41 2.80 13.71
N ASP A 155 13.52 3.17 14.32
CA ASP A 155 13.78 3.01 15.76
C ASP A 155 13.29 4.18 16.63
N ARG A 156 13.07 5.37 16.02
CA ARG A 156 12.72 6.60 16.73
C ARG A 156 11.29 7.04 16.43
N GLN A 157 10.56 7.47 17.45
CA GLN A 157 9.20 8.02 17.32
C GLN A 157 9.15 9.21 16.34
N SER A 158 10.19 10.06 16.31
CA SER A 158 10.29 11.19 15.38
C SER A 158 10.39 10.75 13.91
N ALA A 159 11.08 9.64 13.64
CA ALA A 159 11.20 9.07 12.30
C ALA A 159 9.84 8.56 11.79
N VAL A 160 9.12 7.82 12.65
CA VAL A 160 7.75 7.34 12.35
C VAL A 160 6.81 8.53 12.13
N ARG A 161 6.83 9.53 13.00
CA ARG A 161 6.03 10.74 12.83
C ARG A 161 6.31 11.45 11.50
N SER A 162 7.58 11.61 11.14
CA SER A 162 7.97 12.24 9.87
C SER A 162 7.41 11.46 8.66
N LEU A 163 7.50 10.13 8.70
CA LEU A 163 6.92 9.27 7.67
C LEU A 163 5.39 9.44 7.58
N LEU A 164 4.69 9.42 8.71
CA LEU A 164 3.23 9.59 8.73
C LEU A 164 2.82 10.94 8.13
N TRP A 165 3.59 12.02 8.35
CA TRP A 165 3.32 13.32 7.70
C TRP A 165 3.55 13.29 6.18
N VAL A 166 4.50 12.49 5.67
CA VAL A 166 4.64 12.26 4.21
C VAL A 166 3.40 11.54 3.67
N VAL A 167 2.94 10.50 4.38
CA VAL A 167 1.70 9.80 4.01
C VAL A 167 0.49 10.74 4.04
N MET A 168 0.44 11.67 5.02
CA MET A 168 -0.61 12.70 5.05
C MET A 168 -0.57 13.62 3.83
N GLY A 169 0.60 13.92 3.27
CA GLY A 169 0.73 14.66 2.00
C GLY A 169 0.11 13.90 0.82
N CYS A 170 0.41 12.61 0.68
CA CYS A 170 -0.19 11.75 -0.33
C CYS A 170 -1.71 11.62 -0.15
N TYR A 171 -2.16 11.44 1.09
CA TYR A 171 -3.58 11.37 1.44
C TYR A 171 -4.33 12.66 1.12
N ALA A 172 -3.78 13.81 1.49
CA ALA A 172 -4.37 15.12 1.20
C ALA A 172 -4.52 15.34 -0.31
N TYR A 173 -3.49 14.96 -1.07
CA TYR A 173 -3.53 15.06 -2.53
C TYR A 173 -4.55 14.09 -3.14
N SER A 174 -4.60 12.83 -2.67
CA SER A 174 -5.60 11.84 -3.10
C SER A 174 -7.03 12.31 -2.80
N THR A 175 -7.27 12.88 -1.61
CA THR A 175 -8.56 13.46 -1.21
C THR A 175 -8.93 14.64 -2.12
N TRP A 176 -7.99 15.56 -2.34
CA TRP A 176 -8.18 16.72 -3.21
C TRP A 176 -8.55 16.30 -4.63
N VAL A 177 -7.75 15.42 -5.25
CA VAL A 177 -7.97 14.96 -6.62
C VAL A 177 -9.32 14.25 -6.75
N SER A 178 -9.67 13.40 -5.78
CA SER A 178 -10.95 12.68 -5.77
C SER A 178 -12.15 13.60 -5.77
N ILE A 179 -12.10 14.71 -5.04
CA ILE A 179 -13.18 15.71 -5.02
C ILE A 179 -13.12 16.57 -6.29
N ALA A 180 -11.91 17.00 -6.69
CA ALA A 180 -11.72 17.89 -7.84
C ALA A 180 -12.15 17.23 -9.16
N GLN A 181 -12.05 15.89 -9.30
CA GLN A 181 -12.56 15.18 -10.48
C GLN A 181 -14.03 15.52 -10.78
N PHE A 182 -14.83 15.75 -9.73
CA PHE A 182 -16.27 16.04 -9.85
C PHE A 182 -16.58 17.54 -9.76
N ALA A 183 -15.96 18.26 -8.80
CA ALA A 183 -16.31 19.64 -8.50
C ALA A 183 -15.54 20.65 -9.35
N ALA A 184 -14.32 20.36 -9.76
CA ALA A 184 -13.44 21.27 -10.49
C ALA A 184 -12.46 20.53 -11.40
N PRO A 185 -12.93 19.82 -12.45
CA PRO A 185 -12.08 18.99 -13.33
C PRO A 185 -10.91 19.77 -13.96
N ALA A 186 -11.10 21.08 -14.18
CA ALA A 186 -10.05 21.95 -14.71
C ALA A 186 -8.80 22.04 -13.80
N LEU A 187 -8.93 21.78 -12.51
CA LEU A 187 -7.85 21.83 -11.52
C LEU A 187 -7.19 20.48 -11.28
N VAL A 188 -7.70 19.39 -11.87
CA VAL A 188 -7.13 18.05 -11.69
C VAL A 188 -5.79 17.96 -12.41
N TRP A 189 -4.77 17.53 -11.71
CA TRP A 189 -3.46 17.19 -12.24
C TRP A 189 -2.99 15.88 -11.58
N PRO A 190 -2.34 14.98 -12.31
CA PRO A 190 -2.07 14.96 -13.78
C PRO A 190 -3.33 14.73 -14.62
N ARG A 191 -3.30 15.20 -15.87
CA ARG A 191 -4.48 15.17 -16.76
C ARG A 191 -4.94 13.78 -17.16
N TYR A 192 -4.06 12.79 -17.21
CA TYR A 192 -4.43 11.40 -17.51
C TYR A 192 -5.56 10.87 -16.62
N ILE A 193 -5.71 11.39 -15.39
CA ILE A 193 -6.76 11.02 -14.45
C ILE A 193 -8.18 11.20 -15.05
N LEU A 194 -8.32 12.20 -15.91
CA LEU A 194 -9.60 12.54 -16.58
C LEU A 194 -9.68 11.96 -17.99
N GLU A 195 -8.55 11.85 -18.68
CA GLU A 195 -8.48 11.55 -20.12
C GLU A 195 -8.40 10.03 -20.38
N PHE A 196 -7.80 9.28 -19.48
CA PHE A 196 -7.52 7.86 -19.65
C PHE A 196 -7.88 7.06 -18.38
N PRO A 197 -9.18 6.95 -18.02
CA PRO A 197 -9.53 5.91 -17.08
C PRO A 197 -9.18 4.56 -17.75
N GLU A 198 -8.43 3.70 -17.03
CA GLU A 198 -8.03 2.38 -17.54
C GLU A 198 -9.21 1.53 -18.01
N ASP A 199 -10.40 1.79 -17.46
CA ASP A 199 -11.68 1.20 -17.85
C ASP A 199 -12.72 2.32 -18.00
N ALA A 200 -13.42 2.34 -19.12
CA ALA A 200 -14.51 3.29 -19.38
C ALA A 200 -15.60 3.24 -18.28
N SER A 201 -15.79 2.09 -17.63
CA SER A 201 -16.71 1.93 -16.49
C SER A 201 -16.28 2.73 -15.24
N TRP A 202 -15.05 3.23 -15.20
CA TRP A 202 -14.50 4.04 -14.10
C TRP A 202 -14.56 5.54 -14.35
N ALA A 203 -15.02 5.99 -15.52
CA ALA A 203 -15.09 7.41 -15.89
C ALA A 203 -15.85 8.28 -14.88
N HIS A 204 -16.82 7.69 -14.15
CA HIS A 204 -17.64 8.37 -13.14
C HIS A 204 -17.23 8.03 -11.70
N ARG A 205 -15.99 7.57 -11.47
CA ARG A 205 -15.48 7.21 -10.14
C ARG A 205 -14.24 8.02 -9.78
N ALA A 206 -14.02 8.24 -8.49
CA ALA A 206 -12.78 8.84 -8.00
C ALA A 206 -11.63 7.86 -8.12
N VAL A 207 -10.94 7.85 -9.26
CA VAL A 207 -9.80 6.95 -9.55
C VAL A 207 -8.49 7.46 -8.97
N GLY A 208 -8.40 8.77 -8.68
CA GLY A 208 -7.21 9.41 -8.14
C GLY A 208 -5.98 9.27 -9.04
N VAL A 209 -4.81 9.50 -8.47
CA VAL A 209 -3.52 9.41 -9.20
C VAL A 209 -3.16 7.98 -9.65
N PHE A 210 -3.87 6.99 -9.16
CA PHE A 210 -3.65 5.58 -9.49
C PHE A 210 -4.43 5.11 -10.71
N SER A 211 -5.31 5.95 -11.28
CA SER A 211 -6.29 5.59 -12.32
C SER A 211 -7.13 4.36 -11.99
N GLN A 212 -7.29 4.05 -10.68
CA GLN A 212 -7.94 2.84 -10.20
C GLN A 212 -8.71 3.13 -8.88
N PRO A 213 -10.05 3.00 -8.87
CA PRO A 213 -10.88 3.47 -7.75
C PRO A 213 -10.69 2.64 -6.46
N VAL A 214 -10.34 1.35 -6.55
CA VAL A 214 -10.07 0.52 -5.35
C VAL A 214 -8.77 0.96 -4.67
N VAL A 215 -7.71 1.16 -5.45
CA VAL A 215 -6.40 1.61 -4.94
C VAL A 215 -6.51 2.99 -4.30
N ASN A 216 -7.19 3.92 -4.99
CA ASN A 216 -7.46 5.26 -4.45
C ASN A 216 -8.28 5.19 -3.16
N GLY A 217 -9.32 4.36 -3.12
CA GLY A 217 -10.14 4.16 -1.94
C GLY A 217 -9.37 3.59 -0.75
N LEU A 218 -8.51 2.59 -0.97
CA LEU A 218 -7.65 2.05 0.08
C LEU A 218 -6.66 3.09 0.61
N MET A 219 -6.09 3.93 -0.27
CA MET A 219 -5.25 5.07 0.16
C MET A 219 -6.04 6.03 1.05
N LEU A 220 -7.28 6.35 0.68
CA LEU A 220 -8.15 7.22 1.47
C LEU A 220 -8.48 6.60 2.84
N VAL A 221 -8.75 5.29 2.92
CA VAL A 221 -9.03 4.59 4.19
C VAL A 221 -7.78 4.56 5.09
N ILE A 222 -6.59 4.23 4.54
CA ILE A 222 -5.35 4.25 5.29
C ILE A 222 -5.04 5.66 5.79
N GLY A 223 -5.14 6.64 4.90
CA GLY A 223 -4.88 8.04 5.23
C GLY A 223 -5.83 8.58 6.30
N PHE A 224 -7.12 8.26 6.19
CA PHE A 224 -8.13 8.57 7.21
C PHE A 224 -7.74 8.02 8.59
N ALA A 225 -7.39 6.74 8.67
CA ALA A 225 -7.01 6.08 9.91
C ALA A 225 -5.79 6.75 10.57
N LEU A 226 -4.77 7.03 9.77
CA LEU A 226 -3.54 7.67 10.24
C LEU A 226 -3.73 9.16 10.57
N ALA A 227 -4.63 9.87 9.88
CA ALA A 227 -4.98 11.26 10.19
C ALA A 227 -5.67 11.39 11.56
N VAL A 228 -6.63 10.51 11.86
CA VAL A 228 -7.25 10.42 13.18
C VAL A 228 -6.20 10.11 14.24
N HIS A 229 -5.34 9.10 14.01
CA HIS A 229 -4.27 8.75 14.94
C HIS A 229 -3.33 9.94 15.24
N LEU A 230 -2.86 10.64 14.20
CA LEU A 230 -1.99 11.82 14.37
C LEU A 230 -2.70 12.98 15.10
N ALA A 231 -4.00 13.20 14.85
CA ALA A 231 -4.76 14.27 15.51
C ALA A 231 -4.83 14.08 17.03
N TYR A 232 -4.83 12.84 17.51
CA TYR A 232 -4.87 12.49 18.93
C TYR A 232 -3.49 12.44 19.61
N GLN A 233 -2.39 12.57 18.86
CA GLN A 233 -1.07 12.59 19.48
C GLN A 233 -0.87 13.86 20.32
N PRO A 234 -0.27 13.77 21.54
CA PRO A 234 -0.11 14.91 22.43
C PRO A 234 0.69 16.05 21.81
N ASP A 235 1.74 15.73 21.05
CA ASP A 235 2.64 16.73 20.42
C ASP A 235 2.07 17.34 19.13
N THR A 236 0.85 16.99 18.72
CA THR A 236 0.22 17.58 17.53
C THR A 236 -0.33 18.95 17.87
N ARG A 237 0.15 19.98 17.14
CA ARG A 237 -0.23 21.39 17.36
C ARG A 237 -1.72 21.61 17.03
N ARG A 238 -2.36 22.60 17.65
CA ARG A 238 -3.79 22.91 17.45
C ARG A 238 -4.15 23.11 15.98
N TRP A 239 -3.36 23.87 15.24
CA TRP A 239 -3.62 24.10 13.81
C TRP A 239 -3.50 22.79 12.96
N GLN A 240 -2.57 21.89 13.31
CA GLN A 240 -2.44 20.58 12.67
C GLN A 240 -3.67 19.70 12.93
N ARG A 241 -4.22 19.75 14.16
CA ARG A 241 -5.47 19.02 14.48
C ARG A 241 -6.65 19.54 13.66
N VAL A 242 -6.75 20.85 13.48
CA VAL A 242 -7.79 21.47 12.64
C VAL A 242 -7.62 21.04 11.19
N LEU A 243 -6.39 21.09 10.65
CA LEU A 243 -6.08 20.63 9.31
C LEU A 243 -6.44 19.15 9.10
N LEU A 244 -6.00 18.27 10.02
CA LEU A 244 -6.30 16.84 9.96
C LEU A 244 -7.81 16.58 10.08
N GLY A 245 -8.52 17.32 10.94
CA GLY A 245 -9.98 17.22 11.07
C GLY A 245 -10.70 17.61 9.77
N GLY A 246 -10.30 18.70 9.15
CA GLY A 246 -10.83 19.12 7.85
C GLY A 246 -10.56 18.07 6.76
N LEU A 247 -9.35 17.49 6.75
CA LEU A 247 -8.96 16.45 5.80
C LEU A 247 -9.77 15.16 6.02
N VAL A 248 -9.98 14.76 7.28
CA VAL A 248 -10.82 13.61 7.65
C VAL A 248 -12.25 13.81 7.13
N LEU A 249 -12.85 14.98 7.35
CA LEU A 249 -14.20 15.27 6.87
C LEU A 249 -14.29 15.27 5.34
N SER A 250 -13.34 15.90 4.65
CA SER A 250 -13.31 15.94 3.19
C SER A 250 -13.14 14.55 2.58
N SER A 251 -12.35 13.69 3.23
CA SER A 251 -12.10 12.34 2.73
C SER A 251 -13.30 11.41 2.81
N LEU A 252 -14.28 11.68 3.69
CA LEU A 252 -15.55 10.92 3.70
C LEU A 252 -16.28 11.08 2.36
N GLY A 253 -16.33 12.30 1.84
CA GLY A 253 -16.84 12.56 0.50
C GLY A 253 -16.00 11.88 -0.59
N ALA A 254 -14.67 11.96 -0.49
CA ALA A 254 -13.77 11.32 -1.45
C ALA A 254 -13.94 9.79 -1.48
N ILE A 255 -14.08 9.13 -0.32
CA ILE A 255 -14.35 7.68 -0.19
C ILE A 255 -15.69 7.33 -0.86
N TYR A 256 -16.73 8.13 -0.61
CA TYR A 256 -18.03 7.93 -1.25
C TYR A 256 -17.92 8.01 -2.78
N LEU A 257 -17.24 9.02 -3.31
CA LEU A 257 -17.08 9.26 -4.74
C LEU A 257 -16.23 8.18 -5.46
N THR A 258 -15.59 7.25 -4.75
CA THR A 258 -14.98 6.08 -5.40
C THR A 258 -16.01 5.16 -6.04
N TYR A 259 -17.27 5.22 -5.60
CA TYR A 259 -18.37 4.34 -6.02
C TYR A 259 -17.96 2.88 -6.07
N THR A 260 -17.19 2.45 -5.07
CA THR A 260 -16.60 1.11 -5.02
C THR A 260 -17.03 0.37 -3.75
N ARG A 261 -17.85 -0.66 -3.92
CA ARG A 261 -18.47 -1.43 -2.82
C ARG A 261 -17.45 -1.96 -1.81
N VAL A 262 -16.34 -2.53 -2.30
CA VAL A 262 -15.31 -3.10 -1.42
C VAL A 262 -14.60 -2.03 -0.59
N VAL A 263 -14.43 -0.82 -1.13
CA VAL A 263 -13.87 0.32 -0.39
C VAL A 263 -14.83 0.76 0.71
N TRP A 264 -16.11 0.88 0.40
CA TRP A 264 -17.13 1.27 1.39
C TRP A 264 -17.27 0.23 2.50
N LEU A 265 -17.28 -1.06 2.13
CA LEU A 265 -17.32 -2.16 3.10
C LEU A 265 -16.05 -2.19 3.96
N GLY A 266 -14.88 -2.04 3.35
CA GLY A 266 -13.60 -1.96 4.05
C GLY A 266 -13.53 -0.77 5.01
N PHE A 267 -14.03 0.40 4.57
CA PHE A 267 -14.11 1.58 5.42
C PHE A 267 -15.09 1.39 6.59
N ALA A 268 -16.29 0.85 6.33
CA ALA A 268 -17.26 0.54 7.36
C ALA A 268 -16.70 -0.44 8.41
N LEU A 269 -16.06 -1.52 7.94
CA LEU A 269 -15.39 -2.48 8.81
C LEU A 269 -14.28 -1.81 9.64
N PHE A 270 -13.44 -0.98 9.00
CA PHE A 270 -12.40 -0.23 9.72
C PHE A 270 -13.01 0.62 10.84
N VAL A 271 -14.03 1.43 10.52
CA VAL A 271 -14.65 2.36 11.49
C VAL A 271 -15.33 1.61 12.64
N VAL A 272 -16.00 0.47 12.36
CA VAL A 272 -16.62 -0.37 13.38
C VAL A 272 -15.57 -0.98 14.31
N LEU A 273 -14.52 -1.60 13.75
CA LEU A 273 -13.45 -2.19 14.56
C LEU A 273 -12.67 -1.12 15.34
N ALA A 274 -12.43 0.04 14.72
CA ALA A 274 -11.80 1.18 15.39
C ALA A 274 -12.66 1.69 16.58
N ALA A 275 -13.98 1.77 16.43
CA ALA A 275 -14.87 2.12 17.54
C ALA A 275 -14.82 1.10 18.69
N VAL A 276 -14.59 -0.18 18.39
CA VAL A 276 -14.45 -1.23 19.41
C VAL A 276 -13.10 -1.14 20.12
N PHE A 277 -12.00 -1.07 19.36
CA PHE A 277 -10.65 -1.28 19.89
C PHE A 277 -9.91 0.01 20.26
N LEU A 278 -10.22 1.16 19.62
CA LEU A 278 -9.54 2.45 19.83
C LEU A 278 -10.32 3.34 20.79
N ARG A 279 -10.13 3.12 22.10
CA ARG A 279 -10.91 3.79 23.15
C ARG A 279 -10.82 5.31 23.10
N ARG A 280 -9.62 5.86 22.82
CA ARG A 280 -9.36 7.30 22.86
C ARG A 280 -10.08 8.08 21.76
N SER A 281 -10.14 7.51 20.55
CA SER A 281 -10.79 8.12 19.37
C SER A 281 -12.19 7.57 19.07
N ARG A 282 -12.71 6.68 19.93
CA ARG A 282 -14.04 6.05 19.81
C ARG A 282 -15.18 7.00 19.46
N PRO A 283 -15.33 8.19 20.11
CA PRO A 283 -16.46 9.09 19.81
C PRO A 283 -16.49 9.52 18.33
N ILE A 284 -15.32 9.73 17.70
CA ILE A 284 -15.26 10.08 16.27
C ILE A 284 -15.82 8.93 15.43
N TYR A 285 -15.40 7.71 15.69
CA TYR A 285 -15.83 6.55 14.91
C TYR A 285 -17.33 6.27 15.09
N ILE A 286 -17.86 6.41 16.31
CA ILE A 286 -19.32 6.31 16.56
C ILE A 286 -20.07 7.39 15.79
N GLY A 287 -19.60 8.65 15.81
CA GLY A 287 -20.19 9.73 15.03
C GLY A 287 -20.21 9.45 13.53
N ILE A 288 -19.13 8.88 12.99
CA ILE A 288 -19.06 8.49 11.59
C ILE A 288 -20.00 7.33 11.26
N ILE A 289 -20.06 6.29 12.10
CA ILE A 289 -21.05 5.19 11.93
C ILE A 289 -22.45 5.76 11.87
N THR A 290 -22.81 6.63 12.82
CA THR A 290 -24.13 7.27 12.85
C THR A 290 -24.38 8.07 11.57
N ALA A 291 -23.41 8.88 11.12
CA ALA A 291 -23.54 9.64 9.88
C ALA A 291 -23.71 8.73 8.65
N MET A 292 -22.94 7.62 8.58
CA MET A 292 -23.07 6.64 7.49
C MET A 292 -24.46 5.99 7.47
N VAL A 293 -24.95 5.54 8.63
CA VAL A 293 -26.28 4.91 8.75
C VAL A 293 -27.39 5.90 8.35
N LEU A 294 -27.32 7.13 8.84
CA LEU A 294 -28.28 8.18 8.49
C LEU A 294 -28.20 8.54 7.00
N GLY A 295 -26.98 8.64 6.44
CA GLY A 295 -26.77 8.92 5.02
C GLY A 295 -27.35 7.83 4.11
N VAL A 296 -27.13 6.56 4.44
CA VAL A 296 -27.71 5.42 3.70
C VAL A 296 -29.22 5.41 3.85
N ALA A 297 -29.75 5.60 5.06
CA ALA A 297 -31.19 5.63 5.31
C ALA A 297 -31.90 6.76 4.55
N ALA A 298 -31.29 7.97 4.54
CA ALA A 298 -31.84 9.12 3.81
C ALA A 298 -31.81 8.95 2.29
N ASN A 299 -30.89 8.14 1.76
CA ASN A 299 -30.69 7.91 0.32
C ASN A 299 -30.96 6.45 -0.07
N TRP A 300 -31.83 5.75 0.65
CA TRP A 300 -32.05 4.31 0.49
C TRP A 300 -32.36 3.89 -0.94
N ALA A 301 -33.22 4.63 -1.63
CA ALA A 301 -33.60 4.33 -3.02
C ALA A 301 -32.41 4.41 -3.97
N THR A 302 -31.55 5.43 -3.85
CA THR A 302 -30.33 5.55 -4.65
C THR A 302 -29.33 4.46 -4.29
N PHE A 303 -29.15 4.20 -3.00
CA PHE A 303 -28.21 3.19 -2.51
C PHE A 303 -28.57 1.78 -3.01
N THR A 304 -29.86 1.42 -3.05
CA THR A 304 -30.34 0.11 -3.54
C THR A 304 -30.52 0.03 -5.04
N SER A 305 -30.37 1.12 -5.77
CA SER A 305 -30.50 1.14 -7.23
C SER A 305 -29.41 0.32 -7.93
N GLU A 306 -29.65 -0.06 -9.17
CA GLU A 306 -28.67 -0.72 -10.05
C GLU A 306 -27.71 0.29 -10.70
N ASP A 307 -28.03 1.58 -10.66
CA ASP A 307 -27.23 2.63 -11.26
C ASP A 307 -26.00 2.96 -10.40
N ARG A 308 -24.85 2.45 -10.84
CA ARG A 308 -23.56 2.66 -10.18
C ARG A 308 -23.00 4.06 -10.34
N SER A 309 -23.39 4.78 -11.38
CA SER A 309 -22.92 6.16 -11.60
C SER A 309 -23.49 7.12 -10.56
N SER A 310 -24.64 6.77 -9.97
CA SER A 310 -25.25 7.51 -8.86
C SER A 310 -24.93 6.93 -7.47
N GLY A 311 -24.12 5.86 -7.38
CA GLY A 311 -23.73 5.24 -6.12
C GLY A 311 -24.59 4.03 -5.70
N GLY A 312 -25.36 3.45 -6.62
CA GLY A 312 -26.15 2.25 -6.37
C GLY A 312 -25.32 0.99 -6.18
N VAL A 313 -25.81 0.08 -5.33
CA VAL A 313 -25.17 -1.22 -5.05
C VAL A 313 -25.97 -2.42 -5.57
N GLY A 314 -27.14 -2.21 -6.21
CA GLY A 314 -28.09 -3.25 -6.62
C GLY A 314 -27.66 -4.10 -7.82
N SER A 315 -26.69 -3.66 -8.64
CA SER A 315 -26.27 -4.39 -9.84
C SER A 315 -25.74 -5.79 -9.52
N GLY A 316 -26.36 -6.82 -10.06
CA GLY A 316 -25.98 -8.24 -9.97
C GLY A 316 -24.88 -8.64 -10.95
N TYR A 317 -24.84 -8.01 -12.12
CA TYR A 317 -23.98 -8.38 -13.25
C TYR A 317 -22.49 -8.54 -12.91
N GLU A 318 -21.94 -7.64 -12.09
CA GLU A 318 -20.53 -7.72 -11.66
C GLU A 318 -20.27 -8.85 -10.64
N VAL A 319 -21.30 -9.29 -9.92
CA VAL A 319 -21.19 -10.44 -9.02
C VAL A 319 -21.11 -11.71 -9.86
N GLU A 320 -21.94 -11.84 -10.88
CA GLU A 320 -21.96 -12.98 -11.79
C GLU A 320 -20.68 -13.09 -12.61
N ASP A 321 -20.16 -11.96 -13.10
CA ASP A 321 -18.87 -11.91 -13.79
C ASP A 321 -17.72 -12.43 -12.89
N ARG A 322 -17.74 -12.09 -11.60
CA ARG A 322 -16.78 -12.64 -10.63
C ARG A 322 -16.99 -14.12 -10.36
N LEU A 323 -18.23 -14.61 -10.36
CA LEU A 323 -18.51 -16.03 -10.20
C LEU A 323 -17.98 -16.84 -11.39
N ASN A 324 -18.03 -16.30 -12.60
CA ASN A 324 -17.40 -16.91 -13.78
C ASN A 324 -15.88 -17.02 -13.62
N MET A 325 -15.22 -15.97 -13.10
CA MET A 325 -13.78 -16.04 -12.82
C MET A 325 -13.45 -17.04 -11.70
N ILE A 326 -14.29 -17.15 -10.66
CA ILE A 326 -14.13 -18.16 -9.60
C ILE A 326 -14.24 -19.56 -10.20
N ALA A 327 -15.26 -19.82 -11.06
CA ALA A 327 -15.40 -21.12 -11.72
C ALA A 327 -14.17 -21.48 -12.55
N THR A 328 -13.63 -20.51 -13.31
CA THR A 328 -12.39 -20.69 -14.07
C THR A 328 -11.20 -20.98 -13.14
N ALA A 329 -11.09 -20.28 -12.00
CA ALA A 329 -10.02 -20.51 -11.04
C ALA A 329 -10.09 -21.93 -10.45
N PHE A 330 -11.27 -22.41 -10.07
CA PHE A 330 -11.44 -23.77 -9.57
C PHE A 330 -11.12 -24.83 -10.62
N TRP A 331 -11.52 -24.63 -11.86
CA TRP A 331 -11.13 -25.50 -12.96
C TRP A 331 -9.59 -25.52 -13.11
N ALA A 332 -8.95 -24.37 -13.15
CA ALA A 332 -7.50 -24.24 -13.29
C ALA A 332 -6.74 -24.93 -12.18
N ILE A 333 -7.22 -24.81 -10.94
CA ILE A 333 -6.67 -25.48 -9.75
C ILE A 333 -6.83 -27.00 -9.88
N GLY A 334 -7.99 -27.50 -10.34
CA GLY A 334 -8.22 -28.92 -10.55
C GLY A 334 -7.26 -29.55 -11.57
N GLU A 335 -6.95 -28.81 -12.66
CA GLU A 335 -6.05 -29.28 -13.70
C GLU A 335 -4.55 -29.28 -13.24
N ARG A 336 -4.13 -28.29 -12.46
CA ARG A 336 -2.73 -28.13 -12.02
C ARG A 336 -2.59 -27.77 -10.55
N PRO A 337 -2.95 -28.66 -9.62
CA PRO A 337 -3.08 -28.30 -8.20
C PRO A 337 -1.74 -28.05 -7.48
N VAL A 338 -0.63 -28.63 -7.93
CA VAL A 338 0.65 -28.58 -7.18
C VAL A 338 1.50 -27.39 -7.57
N LEU A 339 1.79 -27.22 -8.86
CA LEU A 339 2.68 -26.18 -9.38
C LEU A 339 1.94 -25.00 -9.99
N GLY A 340 0.64 -25.16 -10.27
CA GLY A 340 -0.17 -24.15 -10.95
C GLY A 340 0.17 -24.01 -12.42
N TRP A 341 -0.38 -22.97 -13.03
CA TRP A 341 -0.21 -22.62 -14.44
C TRP A 341 0.99 -21.73 -14.72
N GLY A 342 1.63 -21.24 -13.68
CA GLY A 342 2.74 -20.28 -13.72
C GLY A 342 2.30 -18.87 -13.36
N ILE A 343 3.17 -18.16 -12.66
CA ILE A 343 2.89 -16.78 -12.20
C ILE A 343 2.52 -15.87 -13.38
N GLY A 344 1.49 -15.04 -13.17
CA GLY A 344 1.00 -14.05 -14.15
C GLY A 344 0.29 -14.64 -15.35
N ARG A 345 -0.13 -15.92 -15.31
CA ARG A 345 -0.77 -16.61 -16.45
C ARG A 345 -2.27 -16.83 -16.29
N PHE A 346 -2.86 -16.37 -15.18
CA PHE A 346 -4.29 -16.55 -14.98
C PHE A 346 -5.12 -15.91 -16.09
N SER A 347 -4.74 -14.74 -16.59
CA SER A 347 -5.42 -14.08 -17.70
C SER A 347 -5.46 -14.92 -18.97
N GLN A 348 -4.38 -15.66 -19.28
CA GLN A 348 -4.33 -16.59 -20.42
C GLN A 348 -5.21 -17.81 -20.17
N VAL A 349 -5.15 -18.37 -18.96
CA VAL A 349 -6.04 -19.48 -18.57
C VAL A 349 -7.49 -19.05 -18.66
N ASN A 350 -7.82 -17.87 -18.18
CA ASN A 350 -9.18 -17.32 -18.24
C ASN A 350 -9.62 -17.06 -19.69
N THR A 351 -8.72 -16.71 -20.58
CA THR A 351 -9.02 -16.51 -22.01
C THR A 351 -9.27 -17.82 -22.76
N TYR A 352 -8.43 -18.85 -22.53
CA TYR A 352 -8.47 -20.07 -23.32
C TYR A 352 -9.27 -21.21 -22.70
N HIS A 353 -9.52 -21.18 -21.39
CA HIS A 353 -10.18 -22.22 -20.61
C HIS A 353 -11.30 -21.70 -19.72
N HIS A 354 -11.95 -20.64 -20.15
CA HIS A 354 -13.05 -20.04 -19.42
C HIS A 354 -14.10 -21.06 -18.99
N GLN A 355 -14.52 -20.95 -17.74
CA GLN A 355 -15.65 -21.68 -17.19
C GLN A 355 -16.75 -20.70 -16.82
N GLN A 356 -17.94 -20.92 -17.37
CA GLN A 356 -19.05 -20.03 -17.16
C GLN A 356 -19.96 -20.57 -16.04
N TRP A 357 -20.10 -19.77 -14.98
CA TRP A 357 -21.04 -20.05 -13.90
C TRP A 357 -22.46 -19.66 -14.28
N SER A 358 -22.63 -18.47 -14.83
CA SER A 358 -23.89 -17.91 -15.27
C SER A 358 -23.89 -17.74 -16.78
N GLN A 359 -25.01 -18.12 -17.43
CA GLN A 359 -25.24 -17.92 -18.86
C GLN A 359 -25.71 -16.49 -19.17
N ASP A 360 -26.09 -15.72 -18.14
CA ASP A 360 -26.64 -14.36 -18.28
C ASP A 360 -25.55 -13.30 -18.47
N VAL A 361 -24.28 -13.67 -18.30
CA VAL A 361 -23.13 -12.78 -18.46
C VAL A 361 -22.31 -13.18 -19.68
N ASP A 362 -22.21 -12.27 -20.64
CA ASP A 362 -21.43 -12.47 -21.84
C ASP A 362 -19.95 -12.69 -21.52
N TRP A 363 -19.40 -13.79 -22.06
CA TRP A 363 -18.00 -14.17 -21.89
C TRP A 363 -16.98 -13.13 -22.39
N ILE A 364 -17.36 -12.27 -23.30
CA ILE A 364 -16.48 -11.24 -23.90
C ILE A 364 -15.68 -10.45 -22.84
N ARG A 365 -16.22 -10.29 -21.64
CA ARG A 365 -15.55 -9.59 -20.52
C ARG A 365 -14.37 -10.36 -19.91
N GLY A 366 -14.24 -11.66 -20.14
CA GLY A 366 -13.18 -12.47 -19.55
C GLY A 366 -11.84 -12.44 -20.31
N TYR A 367 -11.79 -11.92 -21.52
CA TYR A 367 -10.57 -11.90 -22.31
C TYR A 367 -9.48 -11.04 -21.68
N GLY A 368 -8.33 -11.67 -21.37
CA GLY A 368 -7.16 -10.99 -20.82
C GLY A 368 -7.34 -10.48 -19.40
N ILE A 369 -8.45 -10.78 -18.72
CA ILE A 369 -8.68 -10.30 -17.35
C ILE A 369 -7.91 -11.19 -16.36
N VAL A 370 -7.16 -10.54 -15.48
CA VAL A 370 -6.45 -11.18 -14.36
C VAL A 370 -7.43 -11.65 -13.29
N SER A 371 -6.99 -12.50 -12.38
CA SER A 371 -7.81 -12.91 -11.24
C SER A 371 -8.28 -11.68 -10.44
N HIS A 372 -9.56 -11.66 -10.10
CA HIS A 372 -10.11 -10.69 -9.16
C HIS A 372 -10.08 -11.19 -7.70
N PHE A 373 -9.33 -12.27 -7.45
CA PHE A 373 -9.17 -12.87 -6.13
C PHE A 373 -7.69 -13.18 -5.92
N THR A 374 -7.09 -12.60 -4.89
CA THR A 374 -5.66 -12.80 -4.61
C THR A 374 -5.34 -14.26 -4.36
N GLU A 375 -6.05 -14.90 -3.44
CA GLU A 375 -5.76 -16.27 -2.98
C GLU A 375 -6.04 -17.31 -4.08
N LEU A 376 -7.17 -17.18 -4.79
CA LEU A 376 -7.50 -18.06 -5.90
C LEU A 376 -6.56 -17.84 -7.09
N GLY A 377 -6.17 -16.59 -7.37
CA GLY A 377 -5.18 -16.28 -8.39
C GLY A 377 -3.83 -16.91 -8.08
N ILE A 378 -3.36 -16.77 -6.84
CA ILE A 378 -2.11 -17.40 -6.37
C ILE A 378 -2.21 -18.92 -6.48
N PHE A 379 -3.32 -19.52 -6.07
CA PHE A 379 -3.49 -20.97 -6.14
C PHE A 379 -3.49 -21.47 -7.61
N ALA A 380 -4.24 -20.82 -8.48
CA ALA A 380 -4.28 -21.18 -9.90
C ALA A 380 -2.91 -21.02 -10.59
N GLU A 381 -2.17 -19.97 -10.26
CA GLU A 381 -0.88 -19.64 -10.88
C GLU A 381 0.30 -20.40 -10.27
N LEU A 382 0.37 -20.53 -8.95
CA LEU A 382 1.52 -21.02 -8.20
C LEU A 382 1.27 -22.36 -7.49
N GLY A 383 0.08 -22.91 -7.62
CA GLY A 383 -0.33 -24.17 -7.00
C GLY A 383 -0.44 -24.09 -5.48
N VAL A 384 -0.65 -25.25 -4.84
CA VAL A 384 -0.77 -25.36 -3.39
C VAL A 384 0.49 -24.90 -2.65
N ILE A 385 1.66 -25.06 -3.26
CA ILE A 385 2.94 -24.64 -2.65
C ILE A 385 2.98 -23.10 -2.55
N GLY A 386 2.67 -22.40 -3.63
CA GLY A 386 2.62 -20.94 -3.65
C GLY A 386 1.58 -20.39 -2.68
N LEU A 387 0.39 -21.00 -2.65
CA LEU A 387 -0.67 -20.61 -1.71
C LEU A 387 -0.25 -20.85 -0.25
N ALA A 388 0.35 -22.02 0.07
CA ALA A 388 0.81 -22.32 1.42
C ALA A 388 1.88 -21.33 1.90
N LEU A 389 2.84 -20.97 1.04
CA LEU A 389 3.85 -19.95 1.35
C LEU A 389 3.21 -18.57 1.58
N TRP A 390 2.27 -18.17 0.73
CA TRP A 390 1.54 -16.90 0.88
C TRP A 390 0.75 -16.86 2.19
N LEU A 391 -0.01 -17.90 2.50
CA LEU A 391 -0.76 -18.00 3.75
C LEU A 391 0.16 -18.02 4.96
N THR A 392 1.33 -18.66 4.87
CA THR A 392 2.35 -18.66 5.93
C THR A 392 2.87 -17.26 6.19
N VAL A 393 3.20 -16.48 5.15
CA VAL A 393 3.61 -15.08 5.29
C VAL A 393 2.52 -14.29 6.00
N ASN A 394 1.26 -14.37 5.53
CA ASN A 394 0.15 -13.64 6.13
C ASN A 394 -0.10 -14.04 7.60
N ALA A 395 -0.07 -15.34 7.92
CA ALA A 395 -0.26 -15.82 9.28
C ALA A 395 0.84 -15.32 10.24
N LEU A 396 2.09 -15.30 9.76
CA LEU A 396 3.21 -14.76 10.55
C LEU A 396 3.11 -13.24 10.74
N LEU A 397 2.66 -12.49 9.73
CA LEU A 397 2.41 -11.05 9.83
C LEU A 397 1.28 -10.77 10.84
N VAL A 398 0.15 -11.49 10.76
CA VAL A 398 -0.96 -11.39 11.72
C VAL A 398 -0.49 -11.68 13.14
N ARG A 399 0.32 -12.73 13.33
CA ARG A 399 0.92 -13.06 14.63
C ARG A 399 1.79 -11.92 15.13
N GLY A 400 2.65 -11.35 14.27
CA GLY A 400 3.51 -10.21 14.60
C GLY A 400 2.71 -8.97 15.00
N LEU A 401 1.67 -8.63 14.26
CA LEU A 401 0.75 -7.54 14.56
C LEU A 401 0.01 -7.74 15.89
N TRP A 402 -0.49 -8.94 16.13
CA TRP A 402 -1.15 -9.29 17.38
C TRP A 402 -0.21 -9.18 18.58
N GLN A 403 1.04 -9.64 18.46
CA GLN A 403 2.06 -9.45 19.47
C GLN A 403 2.34 -7.96 19.69
N ALA A 404 2.51 -7.17 18.62
CA ALA A 404 2.75 -5.74 18.71
C ALA A 404 1.60 -5.02 19.44
N ALA A 405 0.35 -5.34 19.12
CA ALA A 405 -0.82 -4.75 19.79
C ALA A 405 -0.92 -5.11 21.30
N ARG A 406 -0.25 -6.17 21.74
CA ARG A 406 -0.22 -6.59 23.16
C ARG A 406 0.97 -6.06 23.95
N THR A 407 2.12 -5.89 23.29
CA THR A 407 3.37 -5.54 23.97
C THR A 407 3.68 -4.05 23.92
N LEU A 408 3.23 -3.34 22.88
CA LEU A 408 3.53 -1.92 22.75
C LEU A 408 2.78 -1.07 23.80
N PRO A 409 3.42 0.00 24.32
CA PRO A 409 2.79 0.93 25.27
C PRO A 409 1.67 1.71 24.58
N ASP A 410 0.71 2.18 25.39
CA ASP A 410 -0.40 3.02 24.91
C ASP A 410 0.07 4.42 24.46
N GLU A 411 1.27 4.82 24.83
CA GLU A 411 1.86 6.12 24.53
C GLU A 411 2.77 6.09 23.31
N GLY A 412 2.92 7.23 22.64
CA GLY A 412 3.81 7.42 21.51
C GLY A 412 3.15 7.13 20.15
N VAL A 413 3.73 7.72 19.10
CA VAL A 413 3.19 7.64 17.74
C VAL A 413 3.30 6.23 17.15
N ALA A 414 4.30 5.45 17.56
CA ALA A 414 4.49 4.04 17.19
C ALA A 414 4.09 3.09 18.34
N GLY A 415 3.11 3.48 19.13
CA GLY A 415 2.59 2.70 20.25
C GLY A 415 1.49 1.71 19.84
N ARG A 416 0.81 1.17 20.86
CA ARG A 416 -0.27 0.17 20.72
C ARG A 416 -1.39 0.65 19.80
N GLU A 417 -1.78 1.93 19.87
CA GLU A 417 -2.84 2.48 19.02
C GLU A 417 -2.51 2.34 17.53
N LEU A 418 -1.27 2.66 17.12
CA LEU A 418 -0.83 2.45 15.74
C LEU A 418 -0.83 0.96 15.37
N ALA A 419 -0.38 0.07 16.26
CA ALA A 419 -0.38 -1.36 16.01
C ALA A 419 -1.80 -1.92 15.78
N VAL A 420 -2.78 -1.46 16.56
CA VAL A 420 -4.20 -1.82 16.38
C VAL A 420 -4.72 -1.29 15.06
N ILE A 421 -4.45 -0.03 14.71
CA ILE A 421 -4.85 0.58 13.43
C ILE A 421 -4.28 -0.23 12.26
N VAL A 422 -2.98 -0.52 12.27
CA VAL A 422 -2.31 -1.29 11.22
C VAL A 422 -2.87 -2.71 11.14
N SER A 423 -3.22 -3.34 12.28
CA SER A 423 -3.86 -4.66 12.31
C SER A 423 -5.23 -4.64 11.62
N ILE A 424 -6.06 -3.63 11.89
CA ILE A 424 -7.38 -3.48 11.25
C ILE A 424 -7.20 -3.22 9.75
N LEU A 425 -6.30 -2.32 9.38
CA LEU A 425 -6.01 -2.01 7.97
C LEU A 425 -5.47 -3.23 7.21
N PHE A 426 -4.63 -4.05 7.84
CA PHE A 426 -4.18 -5.31 7.27
C PHE A 426 -5.34 -6.30 7.07
N GLY A 427 -6.27 -6.38 8.03
CA GLY A 427 -7.52 -7.15 7.88
C GLY A 427 -8.39 -6.64 6.71
N VAL A 428 -8.56 -5.33 6.57
CA VAL A 428 -9.27 -4.72 5.44
C VAL A 428 -8.57 -5.05 4.11
N TRP A 429 -7.24 -5.00 4.08
CA TRP A 429 -6.42 -5.39 2.93
C TRP A 429 -6.69 -6.84 2.52
N VAL A 430 -6.59 -7.78 3.46
CA VAL A 430 -6.86 -9.21 3.20
C VAL A 430 -8.29 -9.42 2.68
N LEU A 431 -9.28 -8.77 3.29
CA LEU A 431 -10.67 -8.84 2.84
C LEU A 431 -10.86 -8.28 1.41
N THR A 432 -10.14 -7.21 1.07
CA THR A 432 -10.15 -6.68 -0.30
C THR A 432 -9.60 -7.71 -1.30
N GLY A 433 -8.67 -8.56 -0.88
CA GLY A 433 -8.13 -9.66 -1.68
C GLY A 433 -9.15 -10.67 -2.17
N PHE A 434 -10.30 -10.79 -1.52
CA PHE A 434 -11.42 -11.61 -2.00
C PHE A 434 -12.22 -10.96 -3.15
N THR A 435 -11.89 -9.74 -3.54
CA THR A 435 -12.59 -9.02 -4.61
C THR A 435 -11.68 -8.36 -5.62
N ALA A 436 -10.37 -8.39 -5.39
CA ALA A 436 -9.35 -7.82 -6.25
C ALA A 436 -8.02 -8.57 -6.05
N ASP A 437 -7.22 -8.67 -7.10
CA ASP A 437 -5.86 -9.20 -6.96
C ASP A 437 -4.93 -8.10 -6.43
N LEU A 438 -4.61 -8.19 -5.15
CA LEU A 438 -3.81 -7.20 -4.42
C LEU A 438 -2.36 -7.11 -4.88
N ARG A 439 -1.87 -8.09 -5.63
CA ARG A 439 -0.50 -8.08 -6.18
C ARG A 439 -0.29 -6.96 -7.20
N PHE A 440 -1.38 -6.42 -7.77
CA PHE A 440 -1.35 -5.26 -8.67
C PHE A 440 -1.44 -3.91 -7.94
N PHE A 441 -1.64 -3.89 -6.63
CA PHE A 441 -1.82 -2.66 -5.84
C PHE A 441 -0.52 -2.24 -5.14
N GLU A 442 0.53 -2.05 -5.92
CA GLU A 442 1.92 -1.86 -5.50
C GLU A 442 2.08 -0.82 -4.38
N PHE A 443 1.59 0.40 -4.58
CA PHE A 443 1.74 1.47 -3.60
C PHE A 443 1.10 1.12 -2.25
N ILE A 444 -0.12 0.57 -2.26
CA ILE A 444 -0.84 0.20 -1.03
C ILE A 444 -0.13 -0.95 -0.33
N ALA A 445 0.32 -1.96 -1.09
CA ALA A 445 1.08 -3.09 -0.54
C ALA A 445 2.37 -2.61 0.13
N MET A 446 3.14 -1.73 -0.54
CA MET A 446 4.38 -1.16 0.02
C MET A 446 4.12 -0.33 1.28
N LEU A 447 3.12 0.56 1.25
CA LEU A 447 2.77 1.39 2.40
C LEU A 447 2.33 0.54 3.59
N LEU A 448 1.46 -0.44 3.36
CA LEU A 448 0.95 -1.30 4.42
C LEU A 448 2.05 -2.18 5.01
N MET A 449 2.89 -2.81 4.16
CA MET A 449 4.02 -3.62 4.61
C MET A 449 5.05 -2.80 5.39
N LEU A 450 5.29 -1.54 4.99
CA LEU A 450 6.14 -0.62 5.74
C LEU A 450 5.58 -0.35 7.14
N LEU A 451 4.28 -0.06 7.26
CA LEU A 451 3.61 0.17 8.53
C LEU A 451 3.63 -1.08 9.43
N VAL A 452 3.38 -2.27 8.86
CA VAL A 452 3.50 -3.55 9.57
C VAL A 452 4.93 -3.73 10.09
N GLY A 453 5.93 -3.50 9.25
CA GLY A 453 7.34 -3.58 9.65
C GLY A 453 7.67 -2.64 10.82
N ILE A 454 7.18 -1.40 10.79
CA ILE A 454 7.39 -0.41 11.85
C ILE A 454 6.87 -0.90 13.20
N VAL A 455 5.62 -1.36 13.26
CA VAL A 455 4.99 -1.78 14.53
C VAL A 455 5.57 -3.09 15.05
N VAL A 456 5.83 -4.06 14.16
CA VAL A 456 6.48 -5.33 14.53
C VAL A 456 7.91 -5.08 15.03
N GLY A 457 8.68 -4.22 14.34
CA GLY A 457 10.03 -3.85 14.75
C GLY A 457 10.06 -3.12 16.08
N ALA A 458 9.11 -2.21 16.33
CA ALA A 458 8.99 -1.51 17.61
C ALA A 458 8.73 -2.49 18.78
N ALA A 459 7.81 -3.44 18.59
CA ALA A 459 7.50 -4.45 19.61
C ALA A 459 8.70 -5.36 19.91
N GLN A 460 9.43 -5.78 18.87
CA GLN A 460 10.61 -6.64 19.06
C GLN A 460 11.74 -5.94 19.82
N ARG A 461 11.99 -4.66 19.51
CA ARG A 461 13.01 -3.87 20.23
C ARG A 461 12.68 -3.75 21.73
N LEU A 462 11.40 -3.52 22.06
CA LEU A 462 10.97 -3.44 23.44
C LEU A 462 11.26 -4.73 24.21
N VAL A 463 10.88 -5.88 23.65
CA VAL A 463 11.13 -7.21 24.26
C VAL A 463 12.62 -7.49 24.40
N LEU A 464 13.45 -7.09 23.47
CA LEU A 464 14.91 -7.24 23.55
C LEU A 464 15.51 -6.38 24.66
N THR A 465 15.05 -5.14 24.82
CA THR A 465 15.52 -4.22 25.86
C THR A 465 15.16 -4.74 27.25
N GLU A 466 13.96 -5.33 27.44
CA GLU A 466 13.54 -5.90 28.71
C GLU A 466 14.31 -7.19 29.09
N ARG A 467 14.85 -7.90 28.09
CA ARG A 467 15.62 -9.14 28.33
C ARG A 467 17.10 -8.91 28.61
N LEU A 468 17.63 -7.74 28.28
CA LEU A 468 19.01 -7.38 28.66
C LEU A 468 19.01 -7.12 30.16
N PRO A 469 19.83 -7.85 30.98
CA PRO A 469 19.97 -7.54 32.39
C PRO A 469 20.44 -6.09 32.49
N MET A 470 19.80 -5.30 33.36
CA MET A 470 20.32 -3.98 33.72
C MET A 470 21.71 -4.22 34.25
N VAL A 471 22.74 -3.83 33.48
CA VAL A 471 24.08 -3.74 34.00
C VAL A 471 23.95 -2.75 35.16
N PRO A 472 24.27 -3.12 36.42
CA PRO A 472 24.22 -2.17 37.51
C PRO A 472 25.09 -0.99 37.10
N GLU A 473 24.52 0.21 37.17
CA GLU A 473 25.29 1.44 37.02
C GLU A 473 26.51 1.26 37.90
N GLN A 474 27.70 1.13 37.27
CA GLN A 474 28.95 1.14 38.03
C GLN A 474 28.89 2.42 38.84
N GLN A 475 28.66 2.29 40.16
CA GLN A 475 28.88 3.39 41.09
C GLN A 475 30.22 4.00 40.70
N SER A 476 30.21 5.23 40.24
CA SER A 476 31.41 5.96 39.89
C SER A 476 32.24 5.99 41.17
N ASP A 477 33.47 5.47 41.09
CA ASP A 477 34.46 5.48 42.16
C ASP A 477 34.89 6.90 42.61
N ASP A 478 34.14 7.93 42.19
CA ASP A 478 34.40 9.32 42.59
C ASP A 478 33.99 9.65 44.04
N ASP A 479 33.23 8.77 44.72
CA ASP A 479 32.87 9.01 46.15
C ASP A 479 33.96 8.58 47.14
N LEU A 480 35.09 7.98 46.70
CA LEU A 480 36.20 7.60 47.58
C LEU A 480 37.31 8.63 47.68
N LEU A 481 37.22 9.79 47.03
CA LEU A 481 38.24 10.83 47.04
C LEU A 481 38.00 11.96 48.07
N TYR A 482 36.92 11.90 48.84
CA TYR A 482 36.63 12.91 49.86
C TYR A 482 36.88 12.47 51.34
N LEU A 483 37.58 11.32 51.54
CA LEU A 483 37.95 10.86 52.90
C LEU A 483 39.47 10.58 53.03
N ARG A 484 40.28 11.50 52.52
CA ARG A 484 41.69 11.61 52.99
C ARG A 484 42.11 13.08 53.17
#